data_3dca7459af0622f04bc61488b13c8120
#
_entry.id   3dca7459af0622f04bc61488b13c8120
#
_cell.length_a   1.000
_cell.length_b   1.000
_cell.length_c   1.000
_cell.angle_alpha   90.00
_cell.angle_beta   90.00
_cell.angle_gamma   90.00
#
_symmetry.space_group_name_H-M   'P 1'
#
loop_
_entity.id
_entity.type
_entity.pdbx_description
1 polymer ?
#
loop_
_entity_poly.entity_id
_entity_poly.type
_entity_poly.pdbx_seq_one_letter_code
_entity_poly.pdbx_strand_id
1 'polypeptide(L)'
;MAKEVKTQNLEMAKSLRQVDQAEYYVPGHRTCQGCGPALVYKLVSKATGANAIFLGPTGCMYVANTSYLCAPFAYPWMHTQITNGGAVASGIEAAYQVLIRKGKYKGEMPSIVVMAGDGGAIDIGLQAASALMYRGHDVLFVMYDNESYANTGIQVSPATPY
;
A
#
# COMPACT_ATOMS: atom_id res chain seq x y z
N MET A 1 -10.70 -3.63 26.29
CA MET A 1 -11.67 -2.59 25.94
C MET A 1 -11.60 -2.42 24.43
N ALA A 2 -12.59 -2.90 23.70
CA ALA A 2 -12.71 -2.68 22.28
C ALA A 2 -12.94 -1.18 22.04
N LYS A 3 -12.03 -0.51 21.33
CA LYS A 3 -12.28 0.86 20.87
C LYS A 3 -13.43 0.80 19.87
N GLU A 4 -14.47 1.59 20.12
CA GLU A 4 -15.44 1.91 19.07
C GLU A 4 -14.67 2.43 17.86
N VAL A 5 -14.68 1.66 16.80
CA VAL A 5 -14.25 2.13 15.48
C VAL A 5 -15.25 3.21 15.11
N LYS A 6 -14.86 4.48 15.18
CA LYS A 6 -15.60 5.55 14.52
C LYS A 6 -15.58 5.22 13.04
N THR A 7 -16.63 4.59 12.57
CA THR A 7 -16.92 4.56 11.13
C THR A 7 -17.10 6.02 10.72
N GLN A 8 -16.04 6.63 10.20
CA GLN A 8 -16.20 7.83 9.40
C GLN A 8 -17.21 7.44 8.33
N ASN A 9 -18.26 8.24 8.19
CA ASN A 9 -19.19 8.10 7.08
C ASN A 9 -18.38 8.28 5.78
N LEU A 10 -17.81 7.19 5.30
CA LEU A 10 -17.30 7.10 3.95
C LEU A 10 -18.54 7.19 3.05
N GLU A 11 -18.93 8.41 2.69
CA GLU A 11 -19.81 8.58 1.55
C GLU A 11 -19.08 7.98 0.35
N MET A 12 -19.41 6.75 0.04
CA MET A 12 -18.87 6.09 -1.15
C MET A 12 -19.20 6.98 -2.36
N ALA A 13 -18.19 7.30 -3.15
CA ALA A 13 -18.36 8.04 -4.38
C ALA A 13 -19.39 7.35 -5.26
N LYS A 14 -20.57 7.94 -5.40
CA LYS A 14 -21.68 7.40 -6.20
C LYS A 14 -21.46 7.60 -7.71
N SER A 15 -20.44 8.38 -8.08
CA SER A 15 -20.08 8.61 -9.48
C SER A 15 -18.60 8.97 -9.59
N LEU A 16 -18.02 8.78 -10.77
CA LEU A 16 -16.64 9.18 -11.08
C LEU A 16 -16.37 10.68 -10.87
N ARG A 17 -17.41 11.53 -10.92
CA ARG A 17 -17.29 12.96 -10.67
C ARG A 17 -17.03 13.32 -9.21
N GLN A 18 -17.29 12.40 -8.29
CA GLN A 18 -17.08 12.56 -6.85
C GLN A 18 -15.72 12.04 -6.39
N VAL A 19 -14.98 11.38 -7.28
CA VAL A 19 -13.61 10.95 -6.99
C VAL A 19 -12.71 12.16 -6.90
N ASP A 20 -11.83 12.22 -5.90
CA ASP A 20 -10.86 13.29 -5.73
C ASP A 20 -10.06 13.51 -7.02
N GLN A 21 -10.00 14.75 -7.47
CA GLN A 21 -9.25 15.15 -8.68
C GLN A 21 -7.77 15.39 -8.39
N ALA A 22 -7.36 15.44 -7.12
CA ALA A 22 -5.94 15.55 -6.77
C ALA A 22 -5.16 14.33 -7.26
N GLU A 23 -3.96 14.55 -7.74
CA GLU A 23 -3.08 13.50 -8.25
C GLU A 23 -1.97 13.25 -7.24
N TYR A 24 -2.04 12.09 -6.58
CA TYR A 24 -1.04 11.67 -5.60
C TYR A 24 -0.04 10.66 -6.16
N TYR A 25 -0.42 9.97 -7.23
CA TYR A 25 0.46 9.15 -8.06
C TYR A 25 0.62 9.85 -9.40
N VAL A 26 1.74 10.53 -9.56
CA VAL A 26 1.98 11.47 -10.67
C VAL A 26 2.71 10.80 -11.84
N PRO A 27 2.70 11.41 -13.04
CA PRO A 27 3.50 10.94 -14.18
C PRO A 27 5.00 10.87 -13.85
N GLY A 28 5.71 10.00 -14.55
CA GLY A 28 7.16 9.81 -14.39
C GLY A 28 7.56 8.40 -14.01
N HIS A 29 6.58 7.52 -13.74
CA HIS A 29 6.83 6.10 -13.53
C HIS A 29 7.19 5.37 -14.84
N ARG A 30 7.82 4.21 -14.71
CA ARG A 30 8.25 3.36 -15.82
C ARG A 30 7.47 2.06 -15.90
N THR A 31 6.20 2.10 -15.56
CA THR A 31 5.31 0.95 -15.68
C THR A 31 5.00 0.65 -17.15
N CYS A 32 4.60 -0.56 -17.44
CA CYS A 32 4.16 -0.96 -18.76
C CYS A 32 2.96 -0.13 -19.22
N GLN A 33 2.76 -0.02 -20.52
CA GLN A 33 1.57 0.60 -21.09
C GLN A 33 0.32 -0.17 -20.67
N GLY A 34 -0.67 0.52 -20.15
CA GLY A 34 -1.90 -0.10 -19.64
C GLY A 34 -1.73 -0.93 -18.36
N CYS A 35 -0.67 -0.67 -17.59
CA CYS A 35 -0.36 -1.41 -16.37
C CYS A 35 -1.50 -1.32 -15.33
N GLY A 36 -2.15 -2.46 -15.03
CA GLY A 36 -3.19 -2.55 -14.02
C GLY A 36 -2.75 -2.13 -12.61
N PRO A 37 -1.61 -2.63 -12.11
CA PRO A 37 -1.02 -2.17 -10.85
C PRO A 37 -0.82 -0.66 -10.74
N ALA A 38 -0.40 0.03 -11.80
CA ALA A 38 -0.27 1.49 -11.81
C ALA A 38 -1.63 2.19 -11.63
N LEU A 39 -2.67 1.66 -12.29
CA LEU A 39 -4.04 2.16 -12.11
C LEU A 39 -4.54 1.93 -10.67
N VAL A 40 -4.26 0.77 -10.09
CA VAL A 40 -4.60 0.47 -8.69
C VAL A 40 -3.91 1.46 -7.74
N TYR A 41 -2.61 1.72 -7.91
CA TYR A 41 -1.89 2.73 -7.12
C TYR A 41 -2.57 4.11 -7.21
N LYS A 42 -2.94 4.54 -8.42
CA LYS A 42 -3.62 5.80 -8.64
C LYS A 42 -4.97 5.86 -7.92
N LEU A 43 -5.78 4.83 -8.03
CA LEU A 43 -7.11 4.81 -7.42
C LEU A 43 -7.05 4.70 -5.89
N VAL A 44 -6.17 3.87 -5.35
CA VAL A 44 -5.98 3.73 -3.91
C VAL A 44 -5.47 5.04 -3.31
N SER A 45 -4.51 5.71 -3.95
CA SER A 45 -4.00 7.00 -3.46
C SER A 45 -5.07 8.10 -3.48
N LYS A 46 -5.97 8.10 -4.46
CA LYS A 46 -7.13 9.00 -4.47
C LYS A 46 -8.13 8.71 -3.35
N ALA A 47 -8.33 7.43 -3.05
CA ALA A 47 -9.24 7.02 -1.98
C ALA A 47 -8.72 7.32 -0.57
N THR A 48 -7.41 7.20 -0.36
CA THR A 48 -6.77 7.48 0.94
C THR A 48 -6.43 8.95 1.16
N GLY A 49 -6.32 9.73 0.08
CA GLY A 49 -5.98 11.14 0.15
C GLY A 49 -4.53 11.40 0.60
N ALA A 50 -4.27 12.67 0.99
CA ALA A 50 -2.92 13.14 1.30
C ALA A 50 -2.36 12.61 2.63
N ASN A 51 -3.21 12.28 3.61
CA ASN A 51 -2.78 11.79 4.93
C ASN A 51 -2.59 10.27 4.92
N ALA A 52 -1.65 9.81 4.12
CA ALA A 52 -1.34 8.39 3.96
C ALA A 52 0.16 8.14 3.90
N ILE A 53 0.58 6.94 4.31
CA ILE A 53 1.93 6.41 4.19
C ILE A 53 1.84 5.12 3.38
N PHE A 54 2.51 5.08 2.25
CA PHE A 54 2.52 3.91 1.39
C PHE A 54 3.81 3.11 1.55
N LEU A 55 3.67 1.80 1.62
CA LEU A 55 4.75 0.83 1.66
C LEU A 55 4.73 0.00 0.39
N GLY A 56 5.84 0.01 -0.33
CA GLY A 56 6.02 -0.76 -1.56
C GLY A 56 6.98 -1.91 -1.35
N PRO A 57 6.51 -3.12 -1.05
CA PRO A 57 7.34 -4.31 -1.12
C PRO A 57 7.96 -4.48 -2.51
N THR A 58 9.21 -4.96 -2.55
CA THR A 58 9.94 -5.12 -3.82
C THR A 58 9.13 -5.91 -4.84
N GLY A 59 9.06 -5.39 -6.04
CA GLY A 59 8.30 -5.96 -7.17
C GLY A 59 8.22 -4.96 -8.31
N CYS A 60 7.34 -5.20 -9.29
CA CYS A 60 7.18 -4.32 -10.45
C CYS A 60 6.98 -2.87 -10.05
N MET A 61 6.11 -2.60 -9.10
CA MET A 61 5.78 -1.23 -8.70
C MET A 61 6.89 -0.54 -7.93
N TYR A 62 7.77 -1.27 -7.24
CA TYR A 62 9.00 -0.69 -6.70
C TYR A 62 9.97 -0.30 -7.81
N VAL A 63 10.32 -1.25 -8.68
CA VAL A 63 11.34 -1.03 -9.71
C VAL A 63 10.93 0.05 -10.70
N ALA A 64 9.66 0.05 -11.11
CA ALA A 64 9.14 1.04 -12.05
C ALA A 64 9.00 2.45 -11.48
N ASN A 65 8.98 2.59 -10.15
CA ASN A 65 8.69 3.85 -9.47
C ASN A 65 9.90 4.48 -8.76
N THR A 66 11.05 3.83 -8.75
CA THR A 66 12.23 4.33 -8.00
C THR A 66 13.50 4.43 -8.83
N SER A 67 13.41 4.26 -10.13
CA SER A 67 14.56 4.34 -11.03
C SER A 67 15.01 5.79 -11.22
N TYR A 68 16.33 6.03 -11.14
CA TYR A 68 16.99 7.30 -11.47
C TYR A 68 16.39 8.54 -10.76
N LEU A 69 16.33 8.52 -9.44
CA LEU A 69 15.89 9.67 -8.63
C LEU A 69 14.44 10.11 -8.85
N CYS A 70 13.62 9.30 -9.50
CA CYS A 70 12.21 9.57 -9.72
C CYS A 70 11.36 8.71 -8.77
N ALA A 71 10.62 9.36 -7.89
CA ALA A 71 9.56 8.74 -7.11
C ALA A 71 8.25 9.45 -7.43
N PRO A 72 7.33 8.86 -8.20
CA PRO A 72 6.12 9.52 -8.67
C PRO A 72 5.03 9.56 -7.60
N PHE A 73 5.40 9.86 -6.36
CA PHE A 73 4.50 9.87 -5.22
C PHE A 73 4.48 11.25 -4.57
N ALA A 74 3.29 11.82 -4.42
CA ALA A 74 3.04 13.06 -3.70
C ALA A 74 2.66 12.82 -2.22
N TYR A 75 2.99 11.66 -1.69
CA TYR A 75 2.81 11.24 -0.29
C TYR A 75 4.06 10.50 0.20
N PRO A 76 4.25 10.34 1.53
CA PRO A 76 5.30 9.51 2.07
C PRO A 76 5.22 8.08 1.53
N TRP A 77 6.27 7.66 0.85
CA TRP A 77 6.39 6.33 0.30
C TRP A 77 7.70 5.69 0.74
N MET A 78 7.64 4.44 1.15
CA MET A 78 8.80 3.69 1.61
C MET A 78 8.89 2.34 0.89
N HIS A 79 10.08 2.06 0.36
CA HIS A 79 10.41 0.71 -0.09
C HIS A 79 10.56 -0.22 1.11
N THR A 80 9.99 -1.41 1.02
CA THR A 80 10.25 -2.53 1.92
C THR A 80 10.76 -3.72 1.14
N GLN A 81 11.44 -4.63 1.79
CA GLN A 81 11.77 -5.89 1.13
C GLN A 81 10.49 -6.65 0.78
N ILE A 82 10.59 -7.51 -0.23
CA ILE A 82 9.46 -8.26 -0.76
C ILE A 82 8.72 -9.07 0.31
N THR A 83 9.44 -9.51 1.35
CA THR A 83 8.93 -10.37 2.42
C THR A 83 8.27 -9.63 3.58
N ASN A 84 8.57 -8.35 3.81
CA ASN A 84 8.35 -7.75 5.12
C ASN A 84 7.37 -6.55 5.15
N GLY A 85 6.63 -6.30 4.09
CA GLY A 85 5.69 -5.18 4.02
C GLY A 85 4.72 -5.13 5.21
N GLY A 86 4.13 -6.27 5.58
CA GLY A 86 3.24 -6.37 6.74
C GLY A 86 3.92 -6.10 8.08
N ALA A 87 5.17 -6.55 8.25
CA ALA A 87 5.93 -6.33 9.46
C ALA A 87 6.31 -4.85 9.64
N VAL A 88 6.75 -4.20 8.57
CA VAL A 88 7.06 -2.76 8.58
C VAL A 88 5.81 -1.92 8.86
N ALA A 89 4.68 -2.26 8.22
CA ALA A 89 3.41 -1.60 8.46
C ALA A 89 2.97 -1.70 9.93
N SER A 90 3.09 -2.89 10.52
CA SER A 90 2.82 -3.10 11.94
C SER A 90 3.69 -2.21 12.84
N GLY A 91 4.97 -2.06 12.49
CA GLY A 91 5.91 -1.22 13.23
C GLY A 91 5.55 0.27 13.14
N ILE A 92 5.19 0.74 11.95
CA ILE A 92 4.78 2.15 11.74
C ILE A 92 3.50 2.45 12.51
N GLU A 93 2.49 1.61 12.40
CA GLU A 93 1.22 1.75 13.11
C GLU A 93 1.45 1.81 14.62
N ALA A 94 2.21 0.87 15.17
CA ALA A 94 2.53 0.85 16.59
C ALA A 94 3.32 2.09 17.04
N ALA A 95 4.24 2.59 16.20
CA ALA A 95 5.01 3.80 16.48
C ALA A 95 4.09 5.04 16.56
N TYR A 96 3.17 5.22 15.62
CA TYR A 96 2.20 6.31 15.65
C TYR A 96 1.31 6.24 16.89
N GLN A 97 0.82 5.06 17.25
CA GLN A 97 0.02 4.88 18.47
C GLN A 97 0.81 5.30 19.73
N VAL A 98 2.10 4.96 19.80
CA VAL A 98 2.96 5.39 20.93
C VAL A 98 3.17 6.91 20.93
N LEU A 99 3.42 7.51 19.76
CA LEU A 99 3.59 8.96 19.63
C LEU A 99 2.34 9.73 20.03
N ILE A 100 1.17 9.26 19.62
CA ILE A 100 -0.13 9.84 20.01
C ILE A 100 -0.32 9.73 21.53
N ARG A 101 -0.11 8.53 22.11
CA ARG A 101 -0.25 8.32 23.57
C ARG A 101 0.69 9.20 24.40
N LYS A 102 1.89 9.49 23.88
CA LYS A 102 2.87 10.36 24.53
C LYS A 102 2.63 11.86 24.26
N GLY A 103 1.59 12.22 23.50
CA GLY A 103 1.31 13.61 23.12
C GLY A 103 2.37 14.24 22.19
N LYS A 104 3.24 13.42 21.59
CA LYS A 104 4.27 13.88 20.67
C LYS A 104 3.78 14.03 19.23
N TYR A 105 2.67 13.41 18.89
CA TYR A 105 1.98 13.56 17.62
C TYR A 105 0.54 14.00 17.88
N LYS A 106 0.14 15.13 17.30
CA LYS A 106 -1.19 15.75 17.51
C LYS A 106 -2.06 15.72 16.25
N GLY A 107 -1.55 15.19 15.14
CA GLY A 107 -2.29 15.03 13.89
C GLY A 107 -3.22 13.81 13.92
N GLU A 108 -4.02 13.68 12.88
CA GLU A 108 -4.79 12.47 12.64
C GLU A 108 -3.86 11.31 12.26
N MET A 109 -4.20 10.11 12.72
CA MET A 109 -3.48 8.89 12.33
C MET A 109 -3.48 8.76 10.80
N PRO A 110 -2.33 8.67 10.14
CA PRO A 110 -2.30 8.49 8.69
C PRO A 110 -2.82 7.10 8.31
N SER A 111 -3.43 7.00 7.14
CA SER A 111 -3.73 5.70 6.53
C SER A 111 -2.44 5.00 6.17
N ILE A 112 -2.18 3.84 6.73
CA ILE A 112 -1.01 3.03 6.40
C ILE A 112 -1.41 2.01 5.35
N VAL A 113 -0.76 2.06 4.20
CA VAL A 113 -1.13 1.25 3.03
C VAL A 113 0.07 0.42 2.58
N VAL A 114 -0.11 -0.88 2.49
CA VAL A 114 0.85 -1.80 1.87
C VAL A 114 0.35 -2.14 0.48
N MET A 115 1.18 -1.96 -0.54
CA MET A 115 0.87 -2.26 -1.93
C MET A 115 1.83 -3.35 -2.42
N ALA A 116 1.46 -4.60 -2.30
CA ALA A 116 2.29 -5.76 -2.63
C ALA A 116 1.82 -6.47 -3.90
N GLY A 117 2.75 -7.03 -4.68
CA GLY A 117 2.42 -8.02 -5.71
C GLY A 117 1.97 -9.34 -5.09
N ASP A 118 1.37 -10.20 -5.91
CA ASP A 118 0.89 -11.51 -5.50
C ASP A 118 1.99 -12.36 -4.85
N GLY A 119 3.17 -12.47 -5.44
CA GLY A 119 4.29 -13.19 -4.84
C GLY A 119 4.72 -12.61 -3.49
N GLY A 120 4.76 -11.28 -3.37
CA GLY A 120 5.10 -10.58 -2.14
C GLY A 120 4.00 -10.61 -1.07
N ALA A 121 2.76 -10.89 -1.44
CA ALA A 121 1.62 -10.92 -0.54
C ALA A 121 1.30 -12.34 -0.04
N ILE A 122 1.17 -13.31 -0.96
CA ILE A 122 0.61 -14.64 -0.66
C ILE A 122 1.62 -15.79 -0.82
N ASP A 123 2.89 -15.48 -1.13
CA ASP A 123 3.99 -16.44 -1.11
C ASP A 123 5.07 -15.98 -0.14
N ILE A 124 6.15 -15.38 -0.60
CA ILE A 124 7.32 -15.07 0.24
C ILE A 124 7.02 -14.07 1.37
N GLY A 125 6.00 -13.23 1.24
CA GLY A 125 5.57 -12.25 2.25
C GLY A 125 4.37 -12.69 3.09
N LEU A 126 3.81 -13.89 2.86
CA LEU A 126 2.60 -14.36 3.53
C LEU A 126 2.74 -14.36 5.06
N GLN A 127 3.89 -14.74 5.61
CA GLN A 127 4.13 -14.75 7.04
C GLN A 127 3.89 -13.36 7.67
N ALA A 128 4.44 -12.32 7.06
CA ALA A 128 4.31 -10.95 7.56
C ALA A 128 2.88 -10.41 7.39
N ALA A 129 2.22 -10.73 6.27
CA ALA A 129 0.83 -10.37 6.03
C ALA A 129 -0.12 -11.07 7.00
N SER A 130 0.05 -12.38 7.23
CA SER A 130 -0.72 -13.15 8.19
C SER A 130 -0.54 -12.61 9.63
N ALA A 131 0.68 -12.30 10.02
CA ALA A 131 0.97 -11.75 11.33
C ALA A 131 0.36 -10.35 11.55
N LEU A 132 0.33 -9.51 10.51
CA LEU A 132 -0.35 -8.22 10.51
C LEU A 132 -1.85 -8.40 10.78
N MET A 133 -2.50 -9.28 10.05
CA MET A 133 -3.94 -9.59 10.18
C MET A 133 -4.25 -10.19 11.56
N TYR A 134 -3.45 -11.15 12.01
CA TYR A 134 -3.63 -11.79 13.32
C TYR A 134 -3.57 -10.78 14.48
N ARG A 135 -2.70 -9.78 14.39
CA ARG A 135 -2.56 -8.74 15.42
C ARG A 135 -3.64 -7.66 15.34
N GLY A 136 -4.45 -7.62 14.28
CA GLY A 136 -5.52 -6.64 14.09
C GLY A 136 -5.00 -5.23 13.95
N HIS A 137 -3.87 -5.04 13.28
CA HIS A 137 -3.34 -3.71 12.97
C HIS A 137 -4.25 -2.96 12.00
N ASP A 138 -4.43 -1.66 12.22
CA ASP A 138 -5.22 -0.78 11.34
C ASP A 138 -4.39 -0.36 10.12
N VAL A 139 -4.28 -1.29 9.18
CA VAL A 139 -3.48 -1.15 7.95
C VAL A 139 -4.28 -1.66 6.76
N LEU A 140 -4.31 -0.90 5.69
CA LEU A 140 -4.85 -1.36 4.41
C LEU A 140 -3.77 -2.16 3.67
N PHE A 141 -4.00 -3.45 3.50
CA PHE A 141 -3.11 -4.31 2.72
C PHE A 141 -3.75 -4.61 1.37
N VAL A 142 -3.14 -4.11 0.31
CA VAL A 142 -3.60 -4.26 -1.08
C VAL A 142 -2.64 -5.18 -1.82
N MET A 143 -3.15 -6.28 -2.33
CA MET A 143 -2.44 -7.14 -3.28
C MET A 143 -2.83 -6.75 -4.71
N TYR A 144 -1.86 -6.35 -5.51
CA TYR A 144 -2.06 -6.28 -6.97
C TYR A 144 -1.63 -7.61 -7.58
N ASP A 145 -2.62 -8.33 -8.07
CA ASP A 145 -2.42 -9.64 -8.67
C ASP A 145 -2.14 -9.52 -10.16
N ASN A 146 -0.97 -9.95 -10.58
CA ASN A 146 -0.58 -10.09 -11.97
C ASN A 146 -0.18 -11.54 -12.31
N GLU A 147 -0.62 -12.48 -11.46
CA GLU A 147 -0.53 -13.92 -11.62
C GLU A 147 0.90 -14.47 -11.73
N SER A 148 1.91 -13.70 -11.25
CA SER A 148 3.31 -14.12 -11.33
C SER A 148 4.26 -13.22 -10.56
N TYR A 149 5.50 -13.67 -10.34
CA TYR A 149 6.65 -12.82 -10.06
C TYR A 149 7.07 -12.11 -11.36
N ALA A 150 6.25 -11.16 -11.81
CA ALA A 150 6.37 -10.60 -13.16
C ALA A 150 7.66 -9.80 -13.37
N ASN A 151 8.12 -9.03 -12.35
CA ASN A 151 9.30 -8.17 -12.49
C ASN A 151 10.60 -8.96 -12.73
N THR A 152 10.70 -10.17 -12.22
CA THR A 152 11.91 -11.00 -12.32
C THR A 152 11.93 -11.93 -13.53
N GLY A 153 10.88 -11.94 -14.34
CA GLY A 153 10.81 -12.75 -15.56
C GLY A 153 9.71 -13.80 -15.54
N ILE A 154 8.60 -13.49 -14.89
CA ILE A 154 7.34 -14.27 -14.92
C ILE A 154 7.51 -15.67 -14.30
N GLN A 155 8.09 -15.75 -13.10
CA GLN A 155 8.07 -16.99 -12.33
C GLN A 155 6.68 -17.24 -11.75
N VAL A 156 6.35 -18.50 -11.57
CA VAL A 156 5.09 -18.95 -10.97
C VAL A 156 4.95 -18.41 -9.55
N SER A 157 3.78 -17.90 -9.24
CA SER A 157 3.34 -17.54 -7.88
C SER A 157 2.13 -18.40 -7.47
N PRO A 158 1.71 -18.38 -6.20
CA PRO A 158 0.47 -19.06 -5.79
C PRO A 158 -0.80 -18.53 -6.46
N ALA A 159 -0.76 -17.36 -7.08
CA ALA A 159 -1.86 -16.78 -7.85
C ALA A 159 -1.86 -17.20 -9.33
N THR A 160 -0.79 -17.85 -9.83
CA THR A 160 -0.68 -18.28 -11.21
C THR A 160 -1.69 -19.39 -11.50
N PRO A 161 -2.59 -19.26 -12.48
CA PRO A 161 -3.50 -20.33 -12.88
C PRO A 161 -2.75 -21.57 -13.37
N TYR A 162 -3.33 -22.74 -13.13
CA TYR A 162 -2.85 -24.04 -13.63
C TYR A 162 -3.43 -24.34 -15.00
#